data_815fa7c5a0fd81d5718a4ae8f8f49073
#
_entry.id   815fa7c5a0fd81d5718a4ae8f8f49073
#
_cell.length_a   1.000
_cell.length_b   1.000
_cell.length_c   1.000
_cell.angle_alpha   90.00
_cell.angle_beta   90.00
_cell.angle_gamma   90.00
#
_symmetry.space_group_name_H-M   'P 1'
#
loop_
_entity.id
_entity.type
_entity.pdbx_description
1 polymer ?
#
loop_
_entity_poly.entity_id
_entity_poly.type
_entity_poly.pdbx_seq_one_letter_code
_entity_poly.pdbx_strand_id
1 'polypeptide(L)'
;MPAYIAMLRGINIGPHKRIKMDRLRASFEELGFDHVQTYIQSGNVVFKTGKSSAASLSKKIEGRLLKDFGFSVSVILRTQEEMEKIIRGNPLLKEKGIDPAKLHVAFLSEAPTAAALANLQGLTLAPDRARL
;
A
#
# COMPACT_ATOMS: atom_id res chain seq x y z
N MET A 1 -5.20 -9.42 -17.74
CA MET A 1 -5.63 -8.41 -16.77
C MET A 1 -4.46 -7.99 -15.91
N PRO A 2 -4.25 -6.68 -15.72
CA PRO A 2 -3.18 -6.24 -14.84
C PRO A 2 -3.44 -6.62 -13.38
N ALA A 3 -2.36 -6.85 -12.64
CA ALA A 3 -2.40 -7.13 -11.22
C ALA A 3 -2.08 -5.86 -10.45
N TYR A 4 -2.81 -5.67 -9.35
CA TYR A 4 -2.67 -4.51 -8.48
C TYR A 4 -2.47 -4.96 -7.05
N ILE A 5 -1.85 -4.09 -6.28
CA ILE A 5 -1.74 -4.24 -4.83
C ILE A 5 -2.42 -3.05 -4.19
N ALA A 6 -3.43 -3.32 -3.37
CA ALA A 6 -4.10 -2.30 -2.57
C ALA A 6 -3.55 -2.36 -1.16
N MET A 7 -3.09 -1.21 -0.67
CA MET A 7 -2.60 -1.08 0.69
C MET A 7 -3.57 -0.19 1.46
N LEU A 8 -4.28 -0.80 2.40
CA LEU A 8 -5.25 -0.11 3.24
C LEU A 8 -4.54 0.51 4.44
N ARG A 9 -4.91 1.74 4.72
CA ARG A 9 -4.23 2.52 5.75
C ARG A 9 -5.03 2.56 7.05
N GLY A 10 -4.36 2.22 8.15
CA GLY A 10 -4.93 2.44 9.48
C GLY A 10 -6.03 1.49 9.91
N ILE A 11 -6.12 0.28 9.33
CA ILE A 11 -7.05 -0.74 9.78
C ILE A 11 -6.38 -1.71 10.74
N ASN A 12 -7.17 -2.33 11.61
CA ASN A 12 -6.72 -3.37 12.54
C ASN A 12 -5.58 -2.94 13.48
N ILE A 13 -5.48 -1.64 13.72
CA ILE A 13 -4.55 -1.07 14.69
C ILE A 13 -5.39 -0.59 15.88
N GLY A 14 -5.34 -1.31 17.00
CA GLY A 14 -6.15 -0.99 18.17
C GLY A 14 -7.62 -1.41 18.01
N PRO A 15 -8.54 -0.87 18.85
CA PRO A 15 -9.93 -1.34 18.92
C PRO A 15 -10.85 -0.80 17.82
N HIS A 16 -10.41 0.21 17.06
CA HIS A 16 -11.22 0.85 16.02
C HIS A 16 -10.81 0.37 14.63
N LYS A 17 -11.69 0.51 13.65
CA LYS A 17 -11.46 0.15 12.24
C LYS A 17 -11.01 -1.29 12.07
N ARG A 18 -11.72 -2.19 12.72
CA ARG A 18 -11.44 -3.63 12.64
C ARG A 18 -12.13 -4.24 11.43
N ILE A 19 -11.36 -4.94 10.59
CA ILE A 19 -11.85 -5.64 9.41
C ILE A 19 -11.27 -7.05 9.42
N LYS A 20 -12.15 -8.04 9.31
CA LYS A 20 -11.72 -9.43 9.13
C LYS A 20 -11.24 -9.62 7.69
N MET A 21 -10.14 -10.33 7.50
CA MET A 21 -9.52 -10.49 6.18
C MET A 21 -10.42 -11.23 5.19
N ASP A 22 -11.21 -12.20 5.64
CA ASP A 22 -12.17 -12.91 4.79
C ASP A 22 -13.27 -11.97 4.28
N ARG A 23 -13.74 -11.04 5.12
CA ARG A 23 -14.73 -10.05 4.72
C ARG A 23 -14.15 -9.00 3.78
N LEU A 24 -12.90 -8.61 4.00
CA LEU A 24 -12.19 -7.70 3.11
C LEU A 24 -12.05 -8.31 1.72
N ARG A 25 -11.66 -9.57 1.67
CA ARG A 25 -11.58 -10.32 0.42
C ARG A 25 -12.92 -10.34 -0.30
N ALA A 26 -13.99 -10.63 0.42
CA ALA A 26 -15.34 -10.68 -0.16
C ALA A 26 -15.75 -9.34 -0.76
N SER A 27 -15.43 -8.22 -0.10
CA SER A 27 -15.73 -6.88 -0.62
C SER A 27 -15.03 -6.63 -1.96
N PHE A 28 -13.78 -7.04 -2.09
CA PHE A 28 -13.04 -6.91 -3.34
C PHE A 28 -13.62 -7.82 -4.43
N GLU A 29 -13.98 -9.05 -4.08
CA GLU A 29 -14.59 -9.99 -5.02
C GLU A 29 -15.95 -9.47 -5.54
N GLU A 30 -16.73 -8.86 -4.67
CA GLU A 30 -18.02 -8.28 -5.06
C GLU A 30 -17.89 -7.06 -5.98
N LEU A 31 -16.72 -6.41 -6.00
CA LEU A 31 -16.43 -5.35 -6.97
C LEU A 31 -16.13 -5.90 -8.37
N GLY A 32 -16.09 -7.22 -8.52
CA GLY A 32 -15.80 -7.88 -9.79
C GLY A 32 -14.32 -8.12 -10.04
N PHE A 33 -13.49 -7.98 -9.03
CA PHE A 33 -12.05 -8.25 -9.16
C PHE A 33 -11.78 -9.76 -9.09
N ASP A 34 -10.74 -10.18 -9.81
CA ASP A 34 -10.34 -11.58 -9.90
C ASP A 34 -9.08 -11.85 -9.09
N HIS A 35 -8.88 -13.11 -8.73
CA HIS A 35 -7.67 -13.57 -8.03
C HIS A 35 -7.36 -12.74 -6.78
N VAL A 36 -8.40 -12.44 -6.00
CA VAL A 36 -8.25 -11.63 -4.79
C VAL A 36 -7.58 -12.44 -3.69
N GLN A 37 -6.48 -11.93 -3.17
CA GLN A 37 -5.76 -12.52 -2.04
C GLN A 37 -5.42 -11.44 -1.04
N THR A 38 -5.68 -11.70 0.23
CA THR A 38 -5.27 -10.81 1.32
C THR A 38 -3.95 -11.31 1.91
N TYR A 39 -3.13 -10.38 2.34
CA TYR A 39 -1.86 -10.68 2.96
C TYR A 39 -1.72 -9.87 4.25
N ILE A 40 -1.60 -10.55 5.37
CA ILE A 40 -1.54 -10.02 6.74
C ILE A 40 -2.70 -9.06 7.09
N GLN A 41 -2.95 -8.88 8.38
CA GLN A 41 -4.09 -8.09 8.89
C GLN A 41 -3.91 -6.57 8.72
N SER A 42 -2.75 -6.10 8.34
CA SER A 42 -2.53 -4.68 8.05
C SER A 42 -3.27 -4.19 6.81
N GLY A 43 -3.84 -5.10 6.00
CA GLY A 43 -4.72 -4.74 4.91
C GLY A 43 -4.03 -4.61 3.56
N ASN A 44 -3.21 -5.57 3.20
CA ASN A 44 -2.65 -5.66 1.85
C ASN A 44 -3.48 -6.64 1.04
N VAL A 45 -3.96 -6.20 -0.12
CA VAL A 45 -4.80 -7.03 -0.99
C VAL A 45 -4.24 -7.03 -2.40
N VAL A 46 -3.99 -8.22 -2.93
CA VAL A 46 -3.57 -8.41 -4.32
C VAL A 46 -4.78 -8.85 -5.13
N PHE A 47 -4.98 -8.25 -6.28
CA PHE A 47 -6.11 -8.60 -7.15
C PHE A 47 -5.80 -8.27 -8.60
N LYS A 48 -6.62 -8.81 -9.50
CA LYS A 48 -6.55 -8.53 -10.93
C LYS A 48 -7.86 -7.92 -11.39
N THR A 49 -7.78 -6.95 -12.29
CA THR A 49 -8.95 -6.35 -12.90
C THR A 49 -8.59 -5.82 -14.29
N GLY A 50 -9.61 -5.47 -15.07
CA GLY A 50 -9.42 -4.82 -16.36
C GLY A 50 -8.69 -3.49 -16.19
N LYS A 51 -8.12 -3.00 -17.28
CA LYS A 51 -7.32 -1.78 -17.29
C LYS A 51 -8.16 -0.58 -16.84
N SER A 52 -7.73 0.08 -15.77
CA SER A 52 -8.41 1.25 -15.20
C SER A 52 -7.38 2.18 -14.57
N SER A 53 -7.73 3.45 -14.40
CA SER A 53 -6.84 4.38 -13.70
C SER A 53 -6.78 4.04 -12.20
N ALA A 54 -5.62 4.24 -11.59
CA ALA A 54 -5.45 4.04 -10.16
C ALA A 54 -6.40 4.90 -9.34
N ALA A 55 -6.62 6.16 -9.76
CA ALA A 55 -7.54 7.06 -9.07
C ALA A 55 -8.98 6.54 -9.08
N SER A 56 -9.44 6.03 -10.21
CA SER A 56 -10.78 5.45 -10.35
C SER A 56 -10.94 4.21 -9.49
N LEU A 57 -9.95 3.31 -9.50
CA LEU A 57 -9.96 2.10 -8.70
C LEU A 57 -9.92 2.41 -7.20
N SER A 58 -9.10 3.36 -6.78
CA SER A 58 -9.01 3.76 -5.37
C SER A 58 -10.36 4.26 -4.86
N LYS A 59 -11.03 5.12 -5.61
CA LYS A 59 -12.34 5.63 -5.24
C LYS A 59 -13.39 4.53 -5.15
N LYS A 60 -13.38 3.61 -6.10
CA LYS A 60 -14.30 2.48 -6.13
C LYS A 60 -14.11 1.58 -4.90
N ILE A 61 -12.88 1.29 -4.55
CA ILE A 61 -12.53 0.46 -3.39
C ILE A 61 -12.90 1.19 -2.10
N GLU A 62 -12.50 2.44 -1.96
CA GLU A 62 -12.79 3.24 -0.76
C GLU A 62 -14.30 3.38 -0.52
N GLY A 63 -15.08 3.61 -1.58
CA GLY A 63 -16.53 3.69 -1.50
C GLY A 63 -17.16 2.38 -1.05
N ARG A 64 -16.65 1.26 -1.56
CA ARG A 64 -17.14 -0.06 -1.17
C ARG A 64 -16.82 -0.38 0.30
N LEU A 65 -15.63 -0.05 0.74
CA LEU A 65 -15.22 -0.27 2.13
C LEU A 65 -16.06 0.57 3.11
N LEU A 66 -16.33 1.82 2.73
CA LEU A 66 -17.22 2.67 3.54
C LEU A 66 -18.61 2.06 3.66
N LYS A 67 -19.16 1.55 2.55
CA LYS A 67 -20.47 0.90 2.52
C LYS A 67 -20.51 -0.36 3.38
N ASP A 68 -19.51 -1.22 3.23
CA ASP A 68 -19.49 -2.54 3.87
C ASP A 68 -19.10 -2.50 5.35
N PHE A 69 -18.24 -1.57 5.75
CA PHE A 69 -17.70 -1.53 7.10
C PHE A 69 -18.09 -0.27 7.91
N GLY A 70 -18.66 0.73 7.27
CA GLY A 70 -19.20 1.90 7.96
C GLY A 70 -18.18 2.96 8.39
N PHE A 71 -16.92 2.85 7.93
CA PHE A 71 -15.90 3.87 8.20
C PHE A 71 -15.01 4.07 6.98
N SER A 72 -14.39 5.25 6.89
CA SER A 72 -13.52 5.59 5.77
C SER A 72 -12.16 4.91 5.91
N VAL A 73 -11.66 4.37 4.81
CA VAL A 73 -10.33 3.76 4.73
C VAL A 73 -9.62 4.34 3.51
N SER A 74 -8.43 4.92 3.71
CA SER A 74 -7.60 5.37 2.59
C SER A 74 -6.88 4.19 1.98
N VAL A 75 -6.86 4.14 0.65
CA VAL A 75 -6.26 3.04 -0.11
C VAL A 75 -5.19 3.59 -1.05
N ILE A 76 -4.00 3.03 -0.96
CA ILE A 76 -2.91 3.31 -1.90
C ILE A 76 -2.80 2.10 -2.84
N LEU A 77 -2.83 2.38 -4.14
CA LEU A 77 -2.70 1.35 -5.17
C LEU A 77 -1.36 1.43 -5.88
N ARG A 78 -0.80 0.27 -6.15
CA ARG A 78 0.36 0.12 -7.03
C ARG A 78 0.13 -1.05 -7.96
N THR A 79 0.61 -0.93 -9.20
CA THR A 79 0.60 -2.05 -10.14
C THR A 79 1.74 -3.00 -9.80
N GLN A 80 1.66 -4.23 -10.31
CA GLN A 80 2.76 -5.19 -10.19
C GLN A 80 4.06 -4.61 -10.76
N GLU A 81 3.99 -3.94 -11.92
CA GLU A 81 5.15 -3.32 -12.55
C GLU A 81 5.77 -2.24 -11.67
N GLU A 82 4.94 -1.40 -11.05
CA GLU A 82 5.42 -0.37 -10.12
C GLU A 82 6.14 -1.00 -8.92
N MET A 83 5.59 -2.07 -8.36
CA MET A 83 6.21 -2.77 -7.23
C MET A 83 7.55 -3.39 -7.63
N GLU A 84 7.62 -3.99 -8.81
CA GLU A 84 8.88 -4.55 -9.33
C GLU A 84 9.94 -3.47 -9.51
N LYS A 85 9.56 -2.31 -10.02
CA LYS A 85 10.47 -1.17 -10.17
C LYS A 85 10.96 -0.66 -8.81
N ILE A 86 10.09 -0.59 -7.83
CA ILE A 86 10.43 -0.15 -6.48
C ILE A 86 11.46 -1.11 -5.86
N ILE A 87 11.25 -2.40 -5.99
CA ILE A 87 12.18 -3.41 -5.47
C ILE A 87 13.53 -3.31 -6.16
N ARG A 88 13.55 -3.26 -7.49
CA ARG A 88 14.80 -3.19 -8.27
C ARG A 88 15.55 -1.88 -8.07
N GLY A 89 14.82 -0.80 -7.85
CA GLY A 89 15.38 0.55 -7.67
C GLY A 89 15.73 0.92 -6.24
N ASN A 90 15.56 0.01 -5.27
CA ASN A 90 15.83 0.32 -3.87
C ASN A 90 17.33 0.56 -3.65
N PRO A 91 17.76 1.80 -3.37
CA PRO A 91 19.19 2.11 -3.25
C PRO A 91 19.85 1.45 -2.04
N LEU A 92 19.10 1.19 -0.99
CA LEU A 92 19.63 0.55 0.22
C LEU A 92 19.84 -0.95 0.05
N LEU A 93 19.05 -1.60 -0.81
CA LEU A 93 19.15 -3.04 -1.06
C LEU A 93 20.49 -3.43 -1.69
N LYS A 94 21.11 -2.52 -2.43
CA LYS A 94 22.38 -2.75 -3.15
C LYS A 94 23.61 -2.55 -2.28
N GLU A 95 23.46 -2.03 -1.08
CA GLU A 95 24.58 -1.81 -0.17
C GLU A 95 25.03 -3.11 0.49
N LYS A 96 26.35 -3.27 0.66
CA LYS A 96 26.91 -4.44 1.36
C LYS A 96 26.48 -4.43 2.82
N GLY A 97 26.21 -5.63 3.35
CA GLY A 97 25.85 -5.79 4.76
C GLY A 97 24.44 -5.39 5.11
N ILE A 98 23.62 -5.04 4.13
CA ILE A 98 22.21 -4.74 4.37
C ILE A 98 21.44 -6.04 4.59
N ASP A 99 20.68 -6.10 5.67
CA ASP A 99 19.72 -7.16 5.93
C ASP A 99 18.37 -6.78 5.30
N PRO A 100 17.93 -7.48 4.24
CA PRO A 100 16.65 -7.13 3.59
C PRO A 100 15.45 -7.14 4.54
N ALA A 101 15.48 -7.94 5.59
CA ALA A 101 14.40 -8.01 6.57
C ALA A 101 14.24 -6.70 7.36
N LYS A 102 15.25 -5.86 7.39
CA LYS A 102 15.22 -4.56 8.08
C LYS A 102 14.87 -3.41 7.15
N LEU A 103 14.67 -3.68 5.86
CA LEU A 103 14.29 -2.66 4.90
C LEU A 103 12.78 -2.44 4.92
N HIS A 104 12.38 -1.19 4.91
CA HIS A 104 10.99 -0.79 4.83
C HIS A 104 10.80 0.21 3.70
N VAL A 105 9.68 0.09 3.00
CA VAL A 105 9.29 1.05 1.96
C VAL A 105 8.01 1.72 2.43
N ALA A 106 8.05 3.04 2.56
CA ALA A 106 6.86 3.83 2.88
C ALA A 106 6.24 4.32 1.59
N PHE A 107 4.95 4.01 1.39
CA PHE A 107 4.19 4.48 0.24
C PHE A 107 3.43 5.73 0.61
N LEU A 108 3.51 6.75 -0.23
CA LEU A 108 2.89 8.04 0.01
C LEU A 108 1.69 8.23 -0.92
N SER A 109 0.65 8.90 -0.44
CA SER A 109 -0.54 9.18 -1.23
C SER A 109 -0.28 10.21 -2.33
N GLU A 110 0.72 11.06 -2.14
CA GLU A 110 1.14 12.07 -3.10
C GLU A 110 2.64 12.32 -2.98
N ALA A 111 3.21 12.94 -4.01
CA ALA A 111 4.62 13.28 -4.00
C ALA A 111 4.92 14.32 -2.90
N PRO A 112 5.99 14.13 -2.11
CA PRO A 112 6.33 15.09 -1.06
C PRO A 112 6.83 16.41 -1.67
N THR A 113 6.60 17.50 -0.94
CA THR A 113 7.11 18.83 -1.35
C THR A 113 8.64 18.89 -1.19
N ALA A 114 9.27 19.85 -1.88
CA ALA A 114 10.71 20.07 -1.72
C ALA A 114 11.09 20.39 -0.28
N ALA A 115 10.25 21.14 0.44
CA ALA A 115 10.47 21.46 1.85
C ALA A 115 10.41 20.20 2.73
N ALA A 116 9.45 19.31 2.49
CA ALA A 116 9.34 18.06 3.23
C ALA A 116 10.55 17.15 2.99
N LEU A 117 11.04 17.07 1.73
CA LEU A 117 12.25 16.33 1.39
C LEU A 117 13.49 16.88 2.08
N ALA A 118 13.63 18.21 2.08
CA ALA A 118 14.75 18.86 2.77
C ALA A 118 14.75 18.56 4.27
N ASN A 119 13.58 18.60 4.90
CA ASN A 119 13.43 18.26 6.31
C ASN A 119 13.85 16.81 6.59
N LEU A 120 13.45 15.87 5.76
CA LEU A 120 13.83 14.46 5.90
C LEU A 120 15.35 14.29 5.78
N GLN A 121 15.96 14.91 4.79
CA GLN A 121 17.40 14.84 4.56
C GLN A 121 18.22 15.45 5.69
N GLY A 122 17.67 16.46 6.37
CA GLY A 122 18.31 17.11 7.51
C GLY A 122 18.21 16.35 8.83
N LEU A 123 17.41 15.28 8.87
CA LEU A 123 17.25 14.48 10.09
C LEU A 123 18.41 13.51 10.29
N THR A 124 18.84 13.39 11.53
CA THR A 124 19.78 12.34 11.93
C THR A 124 18.99 11.13 12.39
N LEU A 125 18.99 10.07 11.59
CA LEU A 125 18.21 8.87 11.82
C LEU A 125 19.06 7.70 12.33
N ALA A 126 20.36 7.92 12.62
CA ALA A 126 21.26 6.83 13.00
C ALA A 126 20.73 6.05 14.23
N PRO A 127 20.81 4.69 14.23
CA PRO A 127 21.44 3.86 13.18
C PRO A 127 20.62 3.67 11.92
N ASP A 128 19.41 4.21 11.85
CA ASP A 128 18.52 4.07 10.70
C ASP A 128 18.91 5.05 9.58
N ARG A 129 18.51 4.73 8.36
CA ARG A 129 18.72 5.56 7.18
C ARG A 129 17.47 5.58 6.31
N ALA A 130 17.25 6.70 5.63
CA ALA A 130 16.16 6.83 4.68
C ALA A 130 16.68 7.33 3.33
N ARG A 131 16.06 6.84 2.24
CA ARG A 131 16.30 7.26 0.87
C ARG A 131 14.99 7.44 0.13
N LEU A 132 14.98 8.32 -0.86
CA LEU A 132 13.85 8.60 -1.73
C LEU A 132 14.10 8.09 -3.14
#